data_7567faff785b8bbc9cff90ac7a6513d8
#
_entry.id   7567faff785b8bbc9cff90ac7a6513d8
#
_cell.length_a   1.000
_cell.length_b   1.000
_cell.length_c   1.000
_cell.angle_alpha   90.00
_cell.angle_beta   90.00
_cell.angle_gamma   90.00
#
_symmetry.space_group_name_H-M   'P 1'
#
loop_
_entity.id
_entity.type
_entity.pdbx_description
1 polymer ?
#
loop_
_entity_poly.entity_id
_entity_poly.type
_entity_poly.pdbx_seq_one_letter_code
_entity_poly.pdbx_strand_id
1 'polypeptide(L)'
;MFQVCRSLIPASCRRVLPVARLLLVAACLLVHVTAVGEQPETGSKEFEVYRPTKGRFPAVEKAHSYRGELVFVDHANRRGSIRIQGDGKFRFTSPHPFVMLPYGMVRFRGAAADLRDIPLGTMLHVQAFLPPDPEISAVPVLPVDNRTRKAGNAGTGTAPAENHVLLLQDEPSYCQSKGEVWKLKEVDVANKQGFVVASRSGKAQDADMGREEKMTFDAATRIWRGREYLGIEDLIAEGTWPANGNKSLDGQAVLLGITWKPTPGGVFTRFHISDIWLDDEAIERATRNQNETHKAFIRSRWMPAWVDQVEYGKFGRATVTVTLFGGMDDSLYADFKKGTQALLAASENTLKHWAGGTAGTVQMASRGPILDVMKVDSEPPLGSSGIQIRFEADLITEGIRPARVVRVRPAVWPDVHVPREEYLKDSSAGHEDRFPTPDIFPQYGR
;
A
#
# COMPACT_ATOMS: atom_id res chain seq x y z
N MET A 1 -39.20 -39.92 -25.81
CA MET A 1 -39.18 -41.34 -26.13
C MET A 1 -38.04 -41.96 -25.31
N PHE A 2 -38.43 -42.58 -24.23
CA PHE A 2 -37.51 -43.18 -23.21
C PHE A 2 -37.17 -44.59 -23.63
N GLN A 3 -35.91 -44.97 -23.43
CA GLN A 3 -35.59 -46.42 -23.35
C GLN A 3 -34.58 -46.66 -22.23
N VAL A 4 -35.07 -47.34 -21.22
CA VAL A 4 -34.38 -47.85 -20.04
C VAL A 4 -33.73 -49.18 -20.43
N CYS A 5 -32.41 -49.31 -20.22
CA CYS A 5 -31.76 -50.63 -20.20
C CYS A 5 -31.49 -51.05 -18.75
N ARG A 6 -32.30 -52.01 -18.32
CA ARG A 6 -32.00 -52.90 -17.17
C ARG A 6 -31.14 -54.05 -17.66
N SER A 7 -29.98 -54.26 -17.07
CA SER A 7 -29.24 -55.52 -17.19
C SER A 7 -29.16 -56.22 -15.83
N LEU A 8 -29.62 -57.45 -15.86
CA LEU A 8 -29.76 -58.46 -14.83
C LEU A 8 -28.39 -58.87 -14.23
N ILE A 9 -28.35 -58.96 -12.92
CA ILE A 9 -27.29 -59.63 -12.15
C ILE A 9 -27.82 -61.03 -11.75
N PRO A 10 -27.10 -62.11 -12.04
CA PRO A 10 -27.52 -63.43 -11.57
C PRO A 10 -27.15 -63.63 -10.11
N ALA A 11 -28.13 -64.14 -9.39
CA ALA A 11 -28.01 -64.58 -8.01
C ALA A 11 -27.40 -65.99 -7.98
N SER A 12 -26.13 -66.11 -7.52
CA SER A 12 -25.65 -67.35 -6.90
C SER A 12 -24.25 -67.13 -6.32
N CYS A 13 -24.17 -66.89 -5.02
CA CYS A 13 -23.17 -67.42 -4.10
C CYS A 13 -23.45 -66.86 -2.68
N ARG A 14 -24.43 -67.54 -2.05
CA ARG A 14 -24.55 -67.44 -0.60
C ARG A 14 -23.75 -68.62 0.01
N ARG A 15 -23.06 -68.19 1.11
CA ARG A 15 -22.39 -69.01 2.12
C ARG A 15 -20.89 -69.23 1.86
N VAL A 16 -20.09 -68.41 2.56
CA VAL A 16 -19.03 -68.83 3.49
C VAL A 16 -18.37 -67.53 3.98
N LEU A 17 -18.18 -67.45 5.31
CA LEU A 17 -17.38 -66.52 6.12
C LEU A 17 -18.02 -65.34 6.82
N PRO A 18 -18.32 -65.53 8.09
CA PRO A 18 -18.30 -64.41 9.03
C PRO A 18 -17.02 -64.32 9.89
N VAL A 19 -16.08 -65.28 9.86
CA VAL A 19 -14.96 -65.33 10.80
C VAL A 19 -13.73 -64.52 10.32
N ALA A 20 -13.48 -64.45 9.02
CA ALA A 20 -12.34 -63.72 8.49
C ALA A 20 -12.48 -62.17 8.55
N ARG A 21 -13.71 -61.68 8.61
CA ARG A 21 -13.93 -60.19 8.74
C ARG A 21 -13.72 -59.65 10.16
N LEU A 22 -13.86 -60.50 11.19
CA LEU A 22 -13.65 -60.05 12.58
C LEU A 22 -12.16 -59.93 12.92
N LEU A 23 -11.30 -60.74 12.32
CA LEU A 23 -9.86 -60.69 12.55
C LEU A 23 -9.20 -59.51 11.81
N LEU A 24 -9.74 -59.08 10.68
CA LEU A 24 -9.20 -57.92 9.94
C LEU A 24 -9.55 -56.58 10.62
N VAL A 25 -10.72 -56.49 11.25
CA VAL A 25 -11.12 -55.28 12.00
C VAL A 25 -10.36 -55.18 13.31
N ALA A 26 -10.05 -56.31 13.98
CA ALA A 26 -9.21 -56.31 15.18
C ALA A 26 -7.73 -55.96 14.88
N ALA A 27 -7.21 -56.38 13.72
CA ALA A 27 -5.85 -56.00 13.30
C ALA A 27 -5.76 -54.52 12.93
N CYS A 28 -6.78 -53.93 12.33
CA CYS A 28 -6.81 -52.47 12.07
C CYS A 28 -6.98 -51.62 13.32
N LEU A 29 -7.61 -52.14 14.38
CA LEU A 29 -7.76 -51.42 15.64
C LEU A 29 -6.51 -51.52 16.53
N LEU A 30 -5.66 -52.52 16.36
CA LEU A 30 -4.39 -52.64 17.08
C LEU A 30 -3.23 -51.86 16.46
N VAL A 31 -3.31 -51.48 15.18
CA VAL A 31 -2.32 -50.63 14.53
C VAL A 31 -2.56 -49.13 14.78
N HIS A 32 -3.76 -48.77 15.31
CA HIS A 32 -4.08 -47.36 15.61
C HIS A 32 -3.74 -46.89 17.02
N VAL A 33 -3.13 -47.73 17.87
CA VAL A 33 -2.84 -47.35 19.27
C VAL A 33 -1.33 -47.10 19.53
N THR A 34 -0.46 -47.27 18.54
CA THR A 34 0.99 -47.06 18.75
C THR A 34 1.64 -46.05 17.83
N ALA A 35 0.84 -45.16 17.23
CA ALA A 35 1.36 -43.96 16.56
C ALA A 35 0.79 -42.71 17.23
N VAL A 36 0.89 -42.65 18.57
CA VAL A 36 1.09 -41.34 19.21
C VAL A 36 2.55 -41.01 18.92
N GLY A 37 2.84 -40.64 17.67
CA GLY A 37 4.00 -39.84 17.36
C GLY A 37 3.87 -38.60 18.24
N GLU A 38 4.86 -38.38 19.11
CA GLU A 38 5.16 -37.09 19.65
C GLU A 38 5.00 -36.11 18.49
N GLN A 39 3.87 -35.39 18.47
CA GLN A 39 3.87 -34.13 17.75
C GLN A 39 5.09 -33.40 18.31
N PRO A 40 6.05 -32.99 17.46
CA PRO A 40 7.01 -32.04 17.93
C PRO A 40 6.16 -30.92 18.55
N GLU A 41 6.40 -30.64 19.82
CA GLU A 41 6.03 -29.39 20.42
C GLU A 41 6.64 -28.32 19.51
N THR A 42 5.96 -28.01 18.41
CA THR A 42 5.98 -26.69 17.86
C THR A 42 5.39 -25.86 18.98
N GLY A 43 6.27 -25.53 19.94
CA GLY A 43 6.07 -24.38 20.74
C GLY A 43 5.77 -23.29 19.72
N SER A 44 4.50 -22.98 19.56
CA SER A 44 4.07 -21.76 18.93
C SER A 44 4.83 -20.71 19.73
N LYS A 45 6.00 -20.29 19.23
CA LYS A 45 6.50 -18.98 19.57
C LYS A 45 5.32 -18.12 19.18
N GLU A 46 4.56 -17.73 20.17
CA GLU A 46 3.53 -16.73 20.08
C GLU A 46 4.22 -15.63 19.31
N PHE A 47 3.86 -15.46 18.03
CA PHE A 47 4.44 -14.44 17.18
C PHE A 47 4.01 -13.14 17.83
N GLU A 48 4.90 -12.58 18.62
CA GLU A 48 4.67 -11.29 19.26
C GLU A 48 4.45 -10.29 18.12
N VAL A 49 3.19 -9.92 17.93
CA VAL A 49 2.78 -9.04 16.84
C VAL A 49 3.42 -7.68 17.11
N TYR A 50 4.33 -7.31 16.23
CA TYR A 50 5.01 -6.02 16.33
C TYR A 50 4.01 -4.88 16.14
N ARG A 51 3.98 -3.95 17.09
CA ARG A 51 3.15 -2.75 17.05
C ARG A 51 4.00 -1.50 16.86
N PRO A 52 3.82 -0.75 15.75
CA PRO A 52 4.47 0.54 15.62
C PRO A 52 4.10 1.48 16.77
N THR A 53 5.08 2.17 17.33
CA THR A 53 4.92 3.07 18.48
C THR A 53 4.94 4.53 18.01
N LYS A 54 4.10 5.37 18.58
CA LYS A 54 4.11 6.82 18.33
C LYS A 54 5.47 7.43 18.62
N GLY A 55 5.91 8.35 17.76
CA GLY A 55 7.19 9.03 17.91
C GLY A 55 8.42 8.16 17.59
N ARG A 56 8.21 6.96 17.05
CA ARG A 56 9.30 6.07 16.63
C ARG A 56 9.06 5.52 15.23
N PHE A 57 10.11 5.46 14.44
CA PHE A 57 10.09 4.78 13.15
C PHE A 57 10.37 3.29 13.36
N PRO A 58 9.55 2.40 12.81
CA PRO A 58 9.72 0.97 12.99
C PRO A 58 10.87 0.41 12.15
N ALA A 59 11.46 -0.69 12.59
CA ALA A 59 12.37 -1.45 11.78
C ALA A 59 11.62 -2.13 10.62
N VAL A 60 12.11 -1.94 9.39
CA VAL A 60 11.44 -2.44 8.18
C VAL A 60 11.42 -3.97 8.12
N GLU A 61 12.39 -4.62 8.74
CA GLU A 61 12.54 -6.09 8.81
C GLU A 61 11.39 -6.75 9.59
N LYS A 62 10.67 -5.97 10.39
CA LYS A 62 9.47 -6.43 11.12
C LYS A 62 8.18 -6.30 10.29
N ALA A 63 8.25 -5.69 9.12
CA ALA A 63 7.12 -5.56 8.23
C ALA A 63 6.93 -6.83 7.39
N HIS A 64 5.68 -7.20 7.19
CA HIS A 64 5.31 -8.26 6.26
C HIS A 64 5.28 -7.70 4.83
N SER A 65 5.83 -8.47 3.89
CA SER A 65 5.81 -8.14 2.48
C SER A 65 4.76 -8.97 1.76
N TYR A 66 3.92 -8.34 0.96
CA TYR A 66 2.97 -9.02 0.08
C TYR A 66 2.70 -8.17 -1.16
N ARG A 67 2.04 -8.78 -2.15
CA ARG A 67 1.65 -8.14 -3.39
C ARG A 67 0.14 -8.20 -3.56
N GLY A 68 -0.46 -7.14 -4.11
CA GLY A 68 -1.90 -7.13 -4.33
C GLY A 68 -2.40 -5.98 -5.18
N GLU A 69 -3.64 -6.11 -5.62
CA GLU A 69 -4.36 -5.12 -6.42
C GLU A 69 -4.95 -4.05 -5.52
N LEU A 70 -4.72 -2.79 -5.84
CA LEU A 70 -5.40 -1.66 -5.20
C LEU A 70 -6.85 -1.58 -5.69
N VAL A 71 -7.82 -1.83 -4.82
CA VAL A 71 -9.23 -1.89 -5.21
C VAL A 71 -10.08 -0.73 -4.71
N PHE A 72 -9.60 -0.04 -3.68
CA PHE A 72 -10.27 1.11 -3.09
C PHE A 72 -9.26 2.06 -2.47
N VAL A 73 -9.51 3.36 -2.55
CA VAL A 73 -8.72 4.43 -1.92
C VAL A 73 -9.64 5.48 -1.31
N ASP A 74 -9.40 5.78 -0.05
CA ASP A 74 -9.81 7.00 0.63
C ASP A 74 -8.55 7.85 0.87
N HIS A 75 -8.20 8.68 -0.11
CA HIS A 75 -6.97 9.46 -0.06
C HIS A 75 -6.97 10.51 1.06
N ALA A 76 -8.15 11.04 1.42
CA ALA A 76 -8.28 12.04 2.48
C ALA A 76 -7.94 11.46 3.85
N ASN A 77 -8.22 10.21 4.07
CA ASN A 77 -7.91 9.47 5.31
C ASN A 77 -6.69 8.56 5.18
N ARG A 78 -5.97 8.61 4.05
CA ARG A 78 -4.82 7.77 3.73
C ARG A 78 -5.09 6.28 3.97
N ARG A 79 -6.26 5.81 3.50
CA ARG A 79 -6.76 4.45 3.65
C ARG A 79 -7.08 3.84 2.32
N GLY A 80 -7.21 2.53 2.30
CA GLY A 80 -7.64 1.82 1.12
C GLY A 80 -7.89 0.35 1.40
N SER A 81 -8.05 -0.39 0.33
CA SER A 81 -8.15 -1.84 0.38
C SER A 81 -7.33 -2.48 -0.73
N ILE A 82 -6.64 -3.56 -0.40
CA ILE A 82 -5.80 -4.33 -1.30
C ILE A 82 -6.33 -5.75 -1.37
N ARG A 83 -6.55 -6.24 -2.58
CA ARG A 83 -6.82 -7.66 -2.82
C ARG A 83 -5.49 -8.37 -2.96
N ILE A 84 -5.12 -9.16 -1.95
CA ILE A 84 -3.82 -9.83 -1.88
C ILE A 84 -3.73 -10.88 -2.98
N GLN A 85 -2.59 -10.92 -3.67
CA GLN A 85 -2.23 -12.00 -4.56
C GLN A 85 -1.82 -13.21 -3.71
N GLY A 86 -2.65 -14.25 -3.71
CA GLY A 86 -2.32 -15.57 -3.17
C GLY A 86 -1.98 -16.55 -4.27
N ASP A 87 -1.85 -17.81 -3.93
CA ASP A 87 -1.71 -18.91 -4.90
C ASP A 87 -2.95 -19.06 -5.79
N GLY A 88 -4.01 -18.36 -5.45
CA GLY A 88 -5.29 -18.40 -6.14
C GLY A 88 -5.34 -17.45 -7.32
N LYS A 89 -5.62 -18.01 -8.48
CA LYS A 89 -6.06 -17.26 -9.66
C LYS A 89 -7.51 -16.75 -9.49
N PHE A 90 -8.08 -16.88 -8.30
CA PHE A 90 -9.49 -16.59 -8.02
C PHE A 90 -9.64 -15.17 -7.46
N ARG A 91 -10.60 -14.44 -8.02
CA ARG A 91 -10.95 -13.07 -7.66
C ARG A 91 -11.77 -12.95 -6.36
N PHE A 92 -12.13 -14.08 -5.72
CA PHE A 92 -13.08 -14.09 -4.61
C PHE A 92 -12.51 -13.79 -3.22
N THR A 93 -11.23 -13.51 -3.11
CA THR A 93 -10.68 -13.06 -1.82
C THR A 93 -11.19 -11.66 -1.52
N SER A 94 -11.76 -11.47 -0.34
CA SER A 94 -12.16 -10.16 0.14
C SER A 94 -10.94 -9.24 0.19
N PRO A 95 -11.08 -7.97 -0.26
CA PRO A 95 -10.00 -7.01 -0.10
C PRO A 95 -9.66 -6.80 1.38
N HIS A 96 -8.38 -6.73 1.69
CA HIS A 96 -7.89 -6.42 3.03
C HIS A 96 -7.81 -4.91 3.20
N PRO A 97 -8.45 -4.33 4.21
CA PRO A 97 -8.36 -2.91 4.48
C PRO A 97 -6.96 -2.57 5.01
N PHE A 98 -6.51 -1.37 4.70
CA PHE A 98 -5.27 -0.82 5.22
C PHE A 98 -5.40 0.65 5.57
N VAL A 99 -4.54 1.10 6.46
CA VAL A 99 -4.26 2.50 6.74
C VAL A 99 -2.77 2.75 6.60
N MET A 100 -2.40 3.84 5.93
CA MET A 100 -1.00 4.27 5.89
C MET A 100 -0.56 4.74 7.26
N LEU A 101 0.61 4.31 7.71
CA LEU A 101 1.26 4.95 8.85
C LEU A 101 1.49 6.44 8.55
N PRO A 102 1.53 7.33 9.54
CA PRO A 102 1.73 8.77 9.31
C PRO A 102 2.95 9.08 8.43
N TYR A 103 4.03 8.37 8.67
CA TYR A 103 5.28 8.41 7.91
C TYR A 103 5.35 7.36 6.79
N GLY A 104 4.25 6.66 6.53
CA GLY A 104 4.17 5.67 5.46
C GLY A 104 4.37 6.31 4.10
N MET A 105 5.14 5.63 3.25
CA MET A 105 5.57 6.14 1.96
C MET A 105 4.83 5.45 0.82
N VAL A 106 4.59 6.21 -0.23
CA VAL A 106 4.06 5.72 -1.50
C VAL A 106 5.08 6.00 -2.59
N ARG A 107 5.37 5.02 -3.43
CA ARG A 107 6.23 5.14 -4.60
C ARG A 107 5.43 4.75 -5.85
N PHE A 108 5.43 5.64 -6.82
CA PHE A 108 4.75 5.43 -8.08
C PHE A 108 5.63 5.91 -9.24
N ARG A 109 5.86 5.05 -10.21
CA ARG A 109 6.75 5.31 -11.36
C ARG A 109 8.16 5.77 -10.95
N GLY A 110 8.70 5.15 -9.90
CA GLY A 110 10.03 5.43 -9.38
C GLY A 110 10.14 6.66 -8.47
N ALA A 111 9.08 7.44 -8.30
CA ALA A 111 9.08 8.68 -7.53
C ALA A 111 8.21 8.59 -6.27
N ALA A 112 8.36 9.59 -5.40
CA ALA A 112 7.44 9.83 -4.31
C ALA A 112 6.03 10.15 -4.85
N ALA A 113 5.00 9.67 -4.17
CA ALA A 113 3.61 9.81 -4.58
C ALA A 113 2.66 9.88 -3.37
N ASP A 114 1.41 10.21 -3.64
CA ASP A 114 0.28 10.04 -2.72
C ASP A 114 -0.66 8.96 -3.23
N LEU A 115 -1.54 8.44 -2.37
CA LEU A 115 -2.51 7.40 -2.75
C LEU A 115 -3.41 7.82 -3.92
N ARG A 116 -3.67 9.13 -4.09
CA ARG A 116 -4.45 9.69 -5.21
C ARG A 116 -3.80 9.50 -6.58
N ASP A 117 -2.47 9.34 -6.60
CA ASP A 117 -1.69 9.23 -7.84
C ASP A 117 -1.75 7.83 -8.43
N ILE A 118 -2.19 6.84 -7.63
CA ILE A 118 -2.21 5.44 -8.02
C ILE A 118 -3.59 5.07 -8.60
N PRO A 119 -3.67 4.68 -9.87
CA PRO A 119 -4.91 4.17 -10.45
C PRO A 119 -5.40 2.89 -9.76
N LEU A 120 -6.72 2.78 -9.56
CA LEU A 120 -7.30 1.51 -9.10
C LEU A 120 -7.01 0.38 -10.08
N GLY A 121 -6.82 -0.82 -9.56
CA GLY A 121 -6.40 -1.98 -10.32
C GLY A 121 -4.88 -2.15 -10.41
N THR A 122 -4.08 -1.15 -10.01
CA THR A 122 -2.61 -1.26 -9.99
C THR A 122 -2.17 -2.35 -9.02
N MET A 123 -1.25 -3.21 -9.48
CA MET A 123 -0.56 -4.16 -8.63
C MET A 123 0.51 -3.44 -7.81
N LEU A 124 0.46 -3.61 -6.51
CA LEU A 124 1.35 -2.96 -5.56
C LEU A 124 2.15 -3.99 -4.76
N HIS A 125 3.42 -3.70 -4.53
CA HIS A 125 4.25 -4.31 -3.50
C HIS A 125 4.04 -3.54 -2.20
N VAL A 126 3.73 -4.26 -1.14
CA VAL A 126 3.32 -3.70 0.14
C VAL A 126 4.25 -4.17 1.23
N GLN A 127 4.70 -3.24 2.06
CA GLN A 127 5.31 -3.55 3.35
C GLN A 127 4.40 -3.01 4.45
N ALA A 128 3.89 -3.89 5.28
CA ALA A 128 2.91 -3.55 6.29
C ALA A 128 3.09 -4.35 7.57
N PHE A 129 2.63 -3.78 8.67
CA PHE A 129 2.47 -4.48 9.94
C PHE A 129 1.04 -5.01 10.01
N LEU A 130 0.90 -6.25 10.42
CA LEU A 130 -0.42 -6.85 10.61
C LEU A 130 -1.09 -6.26 11.86
N PRO A 131 -2.41 -6.18 11.89
CA PRO A 131 -3.11 -5.78 13.11
C PRO A 131 -2.85 -6.81 14.21
N PRO A 132 -2.71 -6.36 15.46
CA PRO A 132 -2.34 -7.25 16.55
C PRO A 132 -3.38 -8.36 16.80
N ASP A 133 -4.62 -8.02 16.88
CA ASP A 133 -5.74 -8.95 17.08
C ASP A 133 -6.96 -8.37 16.35
N PRO A 134 -7.58 -9.15 15.46
CA PRO A 134 -8.77 -8.70 14.74
C PRO A 134 -9.92 -8.26 15.65
N GLU A 135 -10.09 -8.90 16.81
CA GLU A 135 -11.15 -8.56 17.76
C GLU A 135 -10.85 -7.27 18.52
N ILE A 136 -9.60 -7.09 18.93
CA ILE A 136 -9.15 -5.90 19.71
C ILE A 136 -8.95 -4.69 18.80
N SER A 137 -8.48 -4.90 17.57
CA SER A 137 -8.20 -3.84 16.62
C SER A 137 -9.41 -3.46 15.75
N ALA A 138 -10.52 -4.13 15.91
CA ALA A 138 -11.75 -3.81 15.20
C ALA A 138 -12.29 -2.42 15.64
N VAL A 139 -12.60 -1.59 14.66
CA VAL A 139 -13.20 -0.27 14.89
C VAL A 139 -14.71 -0.38 14.77
N PRO A 140 -15.50 0.07 15.76
CA PRO A 140 -16.94 0.12 15.61
C PRO A 140 -17.33 0.95 14.39
N VAL A 141 -18.10 0.38 13.50
CA VAL A 141 -18.67 1.10 12.36
C VAL A 141 -19.98 1.72 12.79
N LEU A 142 -20.03 3.04 12.85
CA LEU A 142 -21.29 3.74 13.01
C LEU A 142 -22.14 3.52 11.76
N PRO A 143 -23.42 3.19 11.90
CA PRO A 143 -24.31 3.01 10.76
C PRO A 143 -24.43 4.33 9.97
N VAL A 144 -24.08 4.28 8.70
CA VAL A 144 -24.04 5.45 7.82
C VAL A 144 -25.45 5.98 7.51
N ASP A 145 -26.47 5.12 7.54
CA ASP A 145 -27.86 5.48 7.33
C ASP A 145 -28.82 4.49 7.99
N ASN A 146 -29.78 5.03 8.75
CA ASN A 146 -30.86 4.25 9.35
C ASN A 146 -31.83 3.62 8.30
N ARG A 147 -31.80 4.10 7.05
CA ARG A 147 -32.68 3.63 5.97
C ARG A 147 -32.20 2.33 5.32
N THR A 148 -30.93 2.02 5.41
CA THR A 148 -30.34 0.80 4.85
C THR A 148 -30.24 -0.34 5.85
N ARG A 149 -30.75 -0.16 7.07
CA ARG A 149 -30.85 -1.22 8.07
C ARG A 149 -31.86 -2.27 7.61
N LYS A 150 -31.39 -3.30 6.95
CA LYS A 150 -32.17 -4.53 6.86
C LYS A 150 -32.28 -5.12 8.28
N ALA A 151 -33.50 -5.46 8.68
CA ALA A 151 -33.75 -6.18 9.92
C ALA A 151 -32.80 -7.40 9.99
N GLY A 152 -31.96 -7.47 11.02
CA GLY A 152 -30.93 -8.48 11.18
C GLY A 152 -29.49 -8.01 11.01
N ASN A 153 -29.23 -6.92 10.29
CA ASN A 153 -27.91 -6.29 10.20
C ASN A 153 -27.87 -5.00 11.05
N ALA A 154 -28.34 -5.10 12.26
CA ALA A 154 -28.31 -3.99 13.20
C ALA A 154 -26.85 -3.71 13.54
N GLY A 155 -26.28 -2.86 12.79
CA GLY A 155 -25.16 -1.96 12.90
C GLY A 155 -24.17 -1.99 14.06
N THR A 156 -23.96 -3.14 14.65
CA THR A 156 -22.82 -3.42 15.55
C THR A 156 -21.76 -4.21 14.79
N GLY A 157 -21.65 -3.98 13.47
CA GLY A 157 -20.54 -4.52 12.71
C GLY A 157 -19.25 -3.82 13.11
N THR A 158 -18.23 -4.60 13.39
CA THR A 158 -16.87 -4.10 13.47
C THR A 158 -16.28 -4.10 12.06
N ALA A 159 -15.58 -3.03 11.68
CA ALA A 159 -14.79 -3.05 10.45
C ALA A 159 -13.67 -4.09 10.60
N PRO A 160 -13.28 -4.78 9.53
CA PRO A 160 -12.09 -5.61 9.56
C PRO A 160 -10.89 -4.79 10.04
N ALA A 161 -10.02 -5.44 10.80
CA ALA A 161 -8.79 -4.82 11.26
C ALA A 161 -7.93 -4.39 10.07
N GLU A 162 -7.39 -3.18 10.14
CA GLU A 162 -6.60 -2.59 9.06
C GLU A 162 -5.12 -2.98 9.19
N ASN A 163 -4.51 -3.37 8.07
CA ASN A 163 -3.05 -3.48 8.01
C ASN A 163 -2.42 -2.08 8.06
N HIS A 164 -1.31 -1.97 8.76
CA HIS A 164 -0.59 -0.71 8.96
C HIS A 164 0.53 -0.58 7.92
N VAL A 165 0.27 0.13 6.86
CA VAL A 165 1.19 0.18 5.71
C VAL A 165 2.30 1.18 5.93
N LEU A 166 3.54 0.70 5.80
CA LEU A 166 4.77 1.48 5.85
C LEU A 166 5.20 1.93 4.44
N LEU A 167 5.08 1.04 3.44
CA LEU A 167 5.49 1.33 2.08
C LEU A 167 4.56 0.66 1.07
N LEU A 168 4.14 1.45 0.08
CA LEU A 168 3.48 1.00 -1.14
C LEU A 168 4.35 1.34 -2.35
N GLN A 169 4.56 0.37 -3.23
CA GLN A 169 5.33 0.56 -4.46
C GLN A 169 4.59 -0.08 -5.63
N ASP A 170 4.47 0.63 -6.76
CA ASP A 170 4.10 -0.01 -8.02
C ASP A 170 5.25 -0.86 -8.57
N GLU A 171 4.99 -1.64 -9.60
CA GLU A 171 5.99 -2.56 -10.16
C GLU A 171 7.26 -1.84 -10.65
N PRO A 172 7.19 -0.70 -11.38
CA PRO A 172 8.39 0.04 -11.77
C PRO A 172 9.21 0.52 -10.58
N SER A 173 8.56 1.09 -9.55
CA SER A 173 9.25 1.57 -8.35
C SER A 173 9.93 0.45 -7.58
N TYR A 174 9.26 -0.71 -7.49
CA TYR A 174 9.82 -1.89 -6.84
C TYR A 174 11.04 -2.39 -7.62
N CYS A 175 10.92 -2.58 -8.92
CA CYS A 175 12.03 -3.03 -9.77
C CYS A 175 13.24 -2.08 -9.68
N GLN A 176 13.02 -0.77 -9.78
CA GLN A 176 14.09 0.22 -9.63
C GLN A 176 14.77 0.15 -8.26
N SER A 177 13.99 -0.01 -7.17
CA SER A 177 14.55 -0.11 -5.81
C SER A 177 15.41 -1.34 -5.58
N LYS A 178 15.19 -2.39 -6.36
CA LYS A 178 15.94 -3.66 -6.31
C LYS A 178 17.02 -3.77 -7.39
N GLY A 179 17.08 -2.83 -8.33
CA GLY A 179 17.95 -2.93 -9.51
C GLY A 179 17.53 -4.06 -10.44
N GLU A 180 16.22 -4.26 -10.59
CA GLU A 180 15.57 -5.29 -11.40
C GLU A 180 14.92 -4.68 -12.64
N VAL A 181 14.76 -5.51 -13.68
CA VAL A 181 14.02 -5.19 -14.90
C VAL A 181 13.20 -6.41 -15.32
N TRP A 182 12.21 -6.18 -16.14
CA TRP A 182 11.52 -7.25 -16.85
C TRP A 182 12.21 -7.54 -18.17
N LYS A 183 12.41 -8.80 -18.49
CA LYS A 183 12.90 -9.28 -19.78
C LYS A 183 11.75 -9.88 -20.55
N LEU A 184 11.38 -9.22 -21.66
CA LEU A 184 10.37 -9.72 -22.58
C LEU A 184 10.95 -10.88 -23.38
N LYS A 185 10.34 -12.05 -23.29
CA LYS A 185 10.79 -13.27 -23.99
C LYS A 185 10.01 -13.51 -25.26
N GLU A 186 8.73 -13.32 -25.20
CA GLU A 186 7.79 -13.68 -26.25
C GLU A 186 6.61 -12.72 -26.25
N VAL A 187 6.12 -12.39 -27.43
CA VAL A 187 4.85 -11.68 -27.62
C VAL A 187 3.97 -12.43 -28.59
N ASP A 188 2.70 -12.54 -28.28
CA ASP A 188 1.67 -13.06 -29.18
C ASP A 188 0.61 -11.99 -29.39
N VAL A 189 0.41 -11.59 -30.64
CA VAL A 189 -0.50 -10.51 -31.03
C VAL A 189 -1.65 -11.07 -31.85
N ALA A 190 -2.86 -10.68 -31.50
CA ALA A 190 -4.07 -10.94 -32.27
C ALA A 190 -5.00 -9.71 -32.20
N ASN A 191 -5.23 -9.04 -33.32
CA ASN A 191 -6.11 -7.85 -33.39
C ASN A 191 -5.73 -6.76 -32.36
N LYS A 192 -4.45 -6.38 -32.28
CA LYS A 192 -3.90 -5.34 -31.39
C LYS A 192 -4.08 -5.65 -29.89
N GLN A 193 -4.25 -6.88 -29.53
CA GLN A 193 -4.28 -7.38 -28.17
C GLN A 193 -3.54 -8.72 -28.11
N GLY A 194 -3.24 -9.19 -26.93
CA GLY A 194 -2.56 -10.47 -26.82
C GLY A 194 -1.93 -10.67 -25.45
N PHE A 195 -0.79 -11.32 -25.47
CA PHE A 195 -0.02 -11.51 -24.25
C PHE A 195 1.48 -11.42 -24.50
N VAL A 196 2.17 -11.07 -23.43
CA VAL A 196 3.63 -11.10 -23.36
C VAL A 196 4.02 -12.13 -22.30
N VAL A 197 5.04 -12.91 -22.59
CA VAL A 197 5.76 -13.72 -21.60
C VAL A 197 7.02 -12.97 -21.21
N ALA A 198 7.16 -12.68 -19.92
CA ALA A 198 8.31 -11.96 -19.40
C ALA A 198 8.75 -12.55 -18.06
N SER A 199 10.00 -12.31 -17.68
CA SER A 199 10.55 -12.69 -16.39
C SER A 199 11.33 -11.55 -15.78
N ARG A 200 11.28 -11.40 -14.44
CA ARG A 200 12.15 -10.45 -13.73
C ARG A 200 13.60 -10.92 -13.75
N SER A 201 14.51 -9.97 -13.92
CA SER A 201 15.95 -10.19 -13.93
C SER A 201 16.65 -9.07 -13.17
N GLY A 202 17.59 -9.39 -12.29
CA GLY A 202 18.33 -8.41 -11.50
C GLY A 202 19.36 -9.09 -10.61
N LYS A 203 19.91 -8.31 -9.67
CA LYS A 203 20.95 -8.79 -8.73
C LYS A 203 20.37 -9.46 -7.49
N ALA A 204 19.14 -9.14 -7.10
CA ALA A 204 18.52 -9.73 -5.94
C ALA A 204 18.12 -11.18 -6.23
N GLN A 205 18.31 -12.07 -5.25
CA GLN A 205 17.78 -13.44 -5.30
C GLN A 205 16.42 -13.45 -4.60
N ASP A 206 15.40 -13.00 -5.32
CA ASP A 206 14.01 -13.09 -4.86
C ASP A 206 13.38 -14.40 -5.35
N ALA A 207 12.43 -14.95 -4.62
CA ALA A 207 11.74 -16.20 -4.97
C ALA A 207 11.04 -16.15 -6.34
N ASP A 208 10.65 -14.96 -6.79
CA ASP A 208 9.99 -14.73 -8.09
C ASP A 208 10.98 -14.43 -9.22
N MET A 209 12.30 -14.41 -8.94
CA MET A 209 13.32 -14.09 -9.92
C MET A 209 13.44 -15.20 -10.98
N GLY A 210 13.40 -14.81 -12.25
CA GLY A 210 13.47 -15.76 -13.36
C GLY A 210 12.18 -16.51 -13.67
N ARG A 211 11.16 -16.41 -12.80
CA ARG A 211 9.85 -16.99 -13.07
C ARG A 211 9.20 -16.29 -14.25
N GLU A 212 8.69 -17.07 -15.18
CA GLU A 212 7.96 -16.56 -16.34
C GLU A 212 6.52 -16.22 -15.96
N GLU A 213 6.14 -15.00 -16.28
CA GLU A 213 4.77 -14.50 -16.11
C GLU A 213 4.16 -14.22 -17.48
N LYS A 214 2.96 -14.76 -17.69
CA LYS A 214 2.16 -14.46 -18.87
C LYS A 214 1.19 -13.33 -18.57
N MET A 215 1.42 -12.18 -19.17
CA MET A 215 0.66 -10.96 -18.95
C MET A 215 -0.08 -10.56 -20.22
N THR A 216 -1.33 -10.15 -20.08
CA THR A 216 -2.11 -9.67 -21.23
C THR A 216 -1.83 -8.19 -21.50
N PHE A 217 -2.05 -7.78 -22.76
CA PHE A 217 -2.07 -6.38 -23.17
C PHE A 217 -3.24 -6.15 -24.14
N ASP A 218 -3.63 -4.91 -24.33
CA ASP A 218 -4.66 -4.49 -25.29
C ASP A 218 -4.32 -3.12 -25.89
N ALA A 219 -5.20 -2.60 -26.73
CA ALA A 219 -5.02 -1.31 -27.41
C ALA A 219 -4.92 -0.10 -26.43
N ALA A 220 -5.26 -0.27 -25.15
CA ALA A 220 -5.10 0.75 -24.12
C ALA A 220 -3.74 0.66 -23.40
N THR A 221 -2.94 -0.36 -23.67
CA THR A 221 -1.58 -0.48 -23.16
C THR A 221 -0.71 0.63 -23.76
N ARG A 222 -0.10 1.43 -22.89
CA ARG A 222 0.73 2.56 -23.27
C ARG A 222 2.19 2.13 -23.37
N ILE A 223 2.83 2.48 -24.48
CA ILE A 223 4.23 2.13 -24.73
C ILE A 223 5.02 3.43 -24.85
N TRP A 224 6.13 3.50 -24.13
CA TRP A 224 6.93 4.71 -24.03
C TRP A 224 8.36 4.44 -24.47
N ARG A 225 8.88 5.26 -25.39
CA ARG A 225 10.28 5.26 -25.85
C ARG A 225 10.80 6.69 -25.80
N GLY A 226 11.76 6.97 -24.94
CA GLY A 226 12.24 8.32 -24.72
C GLY A 226 11.08 9.29 -24.41
N ARG A 227 10.76 10.16 -25.38
CA ARG A 227 9.67 11.14 -25.28
C ARG A 227 8.40 10.75 -26.03
N GLU A 228 8.44 9.65 -26.75
CA GLU A 228 7.38 9.25 -27.64
C GLU A 228 6.40 8.30 -26.93
N TYR A 229 5.13 8.51 -27.23
CA TYR A 229 4.07 7.56 -26.95
C TYR A 229 3.85 6.72 -28.21
N LEU A 230 3.96 5.42 -28.08
CA LEU A 230 3.78 4.46 -29.14
C LEU A 230 2.52 3.62 -28.89
N GLY A 231 1.77 3.34 -29.95
CA GLY A 231 0.76 2.30 -29.94
C GLY A 231 1.37 0.93 -30.30
N ILE A 232 0.57 -0.10 -30.15
CA ILE A 232 0.96 -1.45 -30.60
C ILE A 232 1.19 -1.46 -32.12
N GLU A 233 0.41 -0.64 -32.85
CA GLU A 233 0.53 -0.48 -34.31
C GLU A 233 1.91 0.04 -34.74
N ASP A 234 2.50 0.94 -33.95
CA ASP A 234 3.81 1.49 -34.26
C ASP A 234 4.87 0.40 -34.14
N LEU A 235 4.82 -0.45 -33.10
CA LEU A 235 5.72 -1.58 -32.94
C LEU A 235 5.54 -2.64 -34.03
N ILE A 236 4.31 -2.81 -34.51
CA ILE A 236 4.03 -3.71 -35.66
C ILE A 236 4.59 -3.11 -36.92
N ALA A 237 4.38 -1.83 -37.19
CA ALA A 237 4.90 -1.13 -38.37
C ALA A 237 6.42 -1.13 -38.44
N GLU A 238 7.09 -1.01 -37.31
CA GLU A 238 8.55 -1.12 -37.18
C GLU A 238 9.07 -2.58 -37.30
N GLY A 239 8.17 -3.57 -37.35
CA GLY A 239 8.53 -4.97 -37.34
C GLY A 239 9.10 -5.51 -36.04
N THR A 240 9.04 -4.72 -34.97
CA THR A 240 9.46 -5.11 -33.60
C THR A 240 8.51 -6.18 -33.05
N TRP A 241 7.19 -5.94 -33.16
CA TRP A 241 6.15 -6.90 -32.84
C TRP A 241 5.50 -7.49 -34.10
N PRO A 242 4.92 -8.71 -34.04
CA PRO A 242 4.25 -9.29 -35.16
C PRO A 242 2.87 -8.65 -35.38
N ALA A 243 2.40 -8.59 -36.61
CA ALA A 243 1.03 -8.16 -36.91
C ALA A 243 -0.01 -9.13 -36.36
N ASN A 244 0.28 -10.44 -36.46
CA ASN A 244 -0.49 -11.52 -35.83
C ASN A 244 0.46 -12.68 -35.53
N GLY A 245 0.11 -13.45 -34.48
CA GLY A 245 0.87 -14.60 -34.05
C GLY A 245 2.01 -14.27 -33.11
N ASN A 246 2.92 -15.19 -32.96
CA ASN A 246 3.95 -15.21 -31.94
C ASN A 246 5.32 -14.77 -32.48
N LYS A 247 6.08 -14.03 -31.65
CA LYS A 247 7.46 -13.62 -31.92
C LYS A 247 8.31 -13.63 -30.64
N SER A 248 9.52 -14.18 -30.73
CA SER A 248 10.53 -14.02 -29.67
C SER A 248 11.06 -12.59 -29.63
N LEU A 249 11.25 -12.05 -28.43
CA LEU A 249 11.75 -10.68 -28.18
C LEU A 249 13.17 -10.66 -27.60
N ASP A 250 13.88 -11.79 -27.64
CA ASP A 250 15.30 -11.96 -27.26
C ASP A 250 15.68 -11.38 -25.87
N GLY A 251 14.71 -11.31 -24.97
CA GLY A 251 14.94 -10.85 -23.60
C GLY A 251 15.12 -9.32 -23.48
N GLN A 252 14.47 -8.54 -24.34
CA GLN A 252 14.48 -7.08 -24.25
C GLN A 252 14.13 -6.63 -22.83
N ALA A 253 15.02 -5.81 -22.23
CA ALA A 253 14.83 -5.27 -20.90
C ALA A 253 13.88 -4.07 -20.93
N VAL A 254 12.87 -4.08 -20.04
CA VAL A 254 11.85 -3.04 -19.93
C VAL A 254 11.41 -2.87 -18.48
N LEU A 255 10.72 -1.78 -18.17
CA LEU A 255 9.89 -1.67 -16.97
C LEU A 255 8.42 -1.75 -17.34
N LEU A 256 7.62 -2.38 -16.48
CA LEU A 256 6.21 -2.67 -16.74
C LEU A 256 5.32 -2.07 -15.65
N GLY A 257 4.29 -1.32 -16.07
CA GLY A 257 3.14 -1.04 -15.21
C GLY A 257 2.18 -2.22 -15.26
N ILE A 258 1.89 -2.81 -14.11
CA ILE A 258 1.08 -4.01 -14.02
C ILE A 258 -0.23 -3.74 -13.30
N THR A 259 -1.32 -4.20 -13.88
CA THR A 259 -2.65 -4.21 -13.29
C THR A 259 -3.21 -5.62 -13.24
N TRP A 260 -4.31 -5.81 -12.56
CA TRP A 260 -4.97 -7.10 -12.48
C TRP A 260 -6.34 -7.01 -13.15
N LYS A 261 -6.51 -7.67 -14.29
CA LYS A 261 -7.77 -7.69 -15.03
C LYS A 261 -8.48 -9.05 -14.91
N PRO A 262 -9.83 -9.07 -14.83
CA PRO A 262 -10.57 -10.32 -14.91
C PRO A 262 -10.45 -10.95 -16.30
N THR A 263 -10.42 -12.29 -16.33
CA THR A 263 -10.56 -13.04 -17.59
C THR A 263 -11.99 -12.94 -18.13
N PRO A 264 -12.21 -13.19 -19.42
CA PRO A 264 -13.55 -13.38 -19.94
C PRO A 264 -14.30 -14.43 -19.10
N GLY A 265 -15.50 -14.10 -18.66
CA GLY A 265 -16.27 -14.90 -17.69
C GLY A 265 -16.08 -14.51 -16.23
N GLY A 266 -15.11 -13.67 -15.90
CA GLY A 266 -14.99 -12.99 -14.59
C GLY A 266 -14.51 -13.84 -13.41
N VAL A 267 -14.24 -15.13 -13.62
CA VAL A 267 -13.88 -16.06 -12.54
C VAL A 267 -12.40 -15.96 -12.16
N PHE A 268 -11.55 -15.79 -13.15
CA PHE A 268 -10.10 -15.68 -12.95
C PHE A 268 -9.60 -14.27 -13.22
N THR A 269 -8.47 -13.94 -12.62
CA THR A 269 -7.74 -12.71 -12.92
C THR A 269 -6.41 -13.04 -13.58
N ARG A 270 -5.89 -12.10 -14.37
CA ARG A 270 -4.57 -12.18 -15.00
C ARG A 270 -3.86 -10.86 -14.84
N PHE A 271 -2.56 -10.92 -14.78
CA PHE A 271 -1.76 -9.72 -14.92
C PHE A 271 -1.99 -9.12 -16.31
N HIS A 272 -2.12 -7.82 -16.32
CA HIS A 272 -2.32 -7.02 -17.51
C HIS A 272 -1.33 -5.85 -17.48
N ILE A 273 -0.69 -5.62 -18.62
CA ILE A 273 0.27 -4.56 -18.78
C ILE A 273 -0.48 -3.26 -19.09
N SER A 274 -0.37 -2.26 -18.23
CA SER A 274 -0.92 -0.93 -18.48
C SER A 274 0.08 -0.02 -19.19
N ASP A 275 1.37 -0.15 -18.86
CA ASP A 275 2.46 0.66 -19.40
C ASP A 275 3.70 -0.20 -19.66
N ILE A 276 4.41 0.10 -20.74
CA ILE A 276 5.72 -0.45 -21.05
C ILE A 276 6.69 0.71 -21.25
N TRP A 277 7.73 0.77 -20.45
CA TRP A 277 8.84 1.69 -20.67
C TRP A 277 10.00 0.92 -21.30
N LEU A 278 10.27 1.23 -22.58
CA LEU A 278 11.24 0.51 -23.41
C LEU A 278 12.68 0.91 -23.12
N ASP A 279 12.89 2.05 -22.48
CA ASP A 279 14.22 2.59 -22.17
C ASP A 279 14.21 3.43 -20.89
N ASP A 280 15.42 3.74 -20.41
CA ASP A 280 15.62 4.51 -19.17
C ASP A 280 15.13 5.95 -19.30
N GLU A 281 15.26 6.60 -20.48
CA GLU A 281 14.79 7.97 -20.68
C GLU A 281 13.28 8.10 -20.45
N ALA A 282 12.52 7.12 -20.94
CA ALA A 282 11.07 7.11 -20.81
C ALA A 282 10.62 7.00 -19.34
N ILE A 283 11.21 6.08 -18.57
CA ILE A 283 10.86 5.93 -17.15
C ILE A 283 11.38 7.10 -16.32
N GLU A 284 12.58 7.60 -16.57
CA GLU A 284 13.12 8.79 -15.88
C GLU A 284 12.24 10.02 -16.09
N ARG A 285 11.68 10.18 -17.29
CA ARG A 285 10.72 11.24 -17.57
C ARG A 285 9.44 11.07 -16.75
N ALA A 286 8.91 9.86 -16.68
CA ALA A 286 7.73 9.57 -15.87
C ALA A 286 8.01 9.83 -14.37
N THR A 287 9.18 9.43 -13.90
CA THR A 287 9.68 9.68 -12.53
C THR A 287 9.78 11.18 -12.22
N ARG A 288 10.39 11.96 -13.14
CA ARG A 288 10.48 13.43 -12.96
C ARG A 288 9.10 14.08 -12.89
N ASN A 289 8.19 13.71 -13.78
CA ASN A 289 6.84 14.27 -13.78
C ASN A 289 6.08 13.93 -12.48
N GLN A 290 6.19 12.70 -12.01
CA GLN A 290 5.59 12.28 -10.76
C GLN A 290 6.20 13.04 -9.56
N ASN A 291 7.52 13.21 -9.55
CA ASN A 291 8.22 13.98 -8.52
C ASN A 291 7.73 15.44 -8.45
N GLU A 292 7.59 16.11 -9.59
CA GLU A 292 7.07 17.48 -9.63
C GLU A 292 5.63 17.56 -9.12
N THR A 293 4.79 16.59 -9.50
CA THR A 293 3.42 16.49 -8.99
C THR A 293 3.39 16.34 -7.48
N HIS A 294 4.21 15.43 -6.93
CA HIS A 294 4.30 15.20 -5.49
C HIS A 294 4.90 16.39 -4.74
N LYS A 295 5.92 17.06 -5.30
CA LYS A 295 6.48 18.29 -4.71
C LYS A 295 5.42 19.38 -4.58
N ALA A 296 4.63 19.60 -5.63
CA ALA A 296 3.53 20.56 -5.60
C ALA A 296 2.49 20.18 -4.53
N PHE A 297 2.16 18.90 -4.44
CA PHE A 297 1.26 18.38 -3.42
C PHE A 297 1.78 18.64 -2.00
N ILE A 298 3.04 18.28 -1.70
CA ILE A 298 3.63 18.51 -0.37
C ILE A 298 3.69 19.99 -0.03
N ARG A 299 4.07 20.84 -0.98
CA ARG A 299 4.10 22.30 -0.75
C ARG A 299 2.71 22.84 -0.41
N SER A 300 1.66 22.31 -1.02
CA SER A 300 0.27 22.70 -0.73
C SER A 300 -0.28 22.14 0.60
N ARG A 301 0.29 21.04 1.12
CA ARG A 301 -0.14 20.36 2.35
C ARG A 301 0.83 20.52 3.50
N TRP A 302 1.95 21.18 3.29
CA TRP A 302 3.09 21.33 4.19
C TRP A 302 3.78 19.98 4.48
N MET A 303 5.01 20.05 4.93
CA MET A 303 5.84 18.89 5.24
C MET A 303 5.34 18.20 6.51
N PRO A 304 5.01 16.92 6.47
CA PRO A 304 4.67 16.18 7.68
C PRO A 304 5.92 15.89 8.52
N ALA A 305 5.75 15.90 9.84
CA ALA A 305 6.83 15.70 10.80
C ALA A 305 6.31 15.12 12.11
N TRP A 306 7.20 14.48 12.90
CA TRP A 306 6.99 14.22 14.30
C TRP A 306 7.40 15.41 15.16
N VAL A 307 6.65 15.70 16.23
CA VAL A 307 7.16 16.50 17.33
C VAL A 307 7.99 15.60 18.24
N ASP A 308 9.28 15.89 18.34
CA ASP A 308 10.19 15.19 19.23
C ASP A 308 10.16 15.78 20.63
N GLN A 309 10.22 17.11 20.72
CA GLN A 309 10.33 17.83 21.99
C GLN A 309 9.64 19.18 21.91
N VAL A 310 9.09 19.63 23.04
CA VAL A 310 8.57 20.98 23.25
C VAL A 310 9.17 21.54 24.53
N GLU A 311 9.92 22.62 24.41
CA GLU A 311 10.51 23.38 25.51
C GLU A 311 9.67 24.64 25.72
N TYR A 312 8.84 24.65 26.74
CA TYR A 312 7.93 25.78 27.01
C TYR A 312 8.68 26.98 27.51
N GLY A 313 8.44 28.13 26.87
CA GLY A 313 8.95 29.44 27.22
C GLY A 313 7.90 30.28 27.96
N LYS A 314 8.18 31.58 28.03
CA LYS A 314 7.23 32.55 28.60
C LYS A 314 6.19 32.99 27.57
N PHE A 315 5.02 33.41 28.04
CA PHE A 315 3.95 34.00 27.22
C PHE A 315 3.43 33.08 26.07
N GLY A 316 3.32 31.78 26.33
CA GLY A 316 2.79 30.81 25.36
C GLY A 316 3.76 30.48 24.21
N ARG A 317 4.98 31.01 24.21
CA ARG A 317 6.04 30.63 23.25
C ARG A 317 6.68 29.31 23.66
N ALA A 318 7.21 28.60 22.70
CA ALA A 318 8.03 27.43 22.94
C ALA A 318 9.05 27.18 21.85
N THR A 319 10.11 26.47 22.17
CA THR A 319 10.98 25.86 21.17
C THR A 319 10.48 24.45 20.89
N VAL A 320 10.14 24.20 19.65
CA VAL A 320 9.65 22.90 19.18
C VAL A 320 10.73 22.26 18.32
N THR A 321 11.06 21.01 18.62
CA THR A 321 11.93 20.17 17.80
C THR A 321 11.09 19.15 17.07
N VAL A 322 11.25 19.06 15.75
CA VAL A 322 10.50 18.14 14.90
C VAL A 322 11.42 17.34 13.99
N THR A 323 11.15 16.07 13.78
CA THR A 323 11.80 15.23 12.76
C THR A 323 10.91 15.16 11.52
N LEU A 324 11.43 15.60 10.38
CA LEU A 324 10.71 15.54 9.10
C LEU A 324 10.56 14.11 8.61
N PHE A 325 9.39 13.81 8.03
CA PHE A 325 9.17 12.50 7.42
C PHE A 325 9.97 12.34 6.13
N GLY A 326 10.37 11.10 5.85
CA GLY A 326 11.18 10.73 4.72
C GLY A 326 10.39 10.41 3.46
N GLY A 327 11.13 9.99 2.44
CA GLY A 327 10.55 9.49 1.20
C GLY A 327 10.11 10.55 0.20
N MET A 328 10.44 11.82 0.43
CA MET A 328 10.12 12.94 -0.46
C MET A 328 11.36 13.37 -1.26
N ASP A 329 11.15 14.27 -2.21
CA ASP A 329 12.26 14.85 -2.98
C ASP A 329 13.18 15.72 -2.10
N ASP A 330 14.49 15.56 -2.25
CA ASP A 330 15.49 16.22 -1.42
C ASP A 330 15.42 17.76 -1.48
N SER A 331 14.95 18.32 -2.60
CA SER A 331 14.79 19.75 -2.75
C SER A 331 13.78 20.36 -1.77
N LEU A 332 12.81 19.57 -1.30
CA LEU A 332 11.84 20.01 -0.30
C LEU A 332 12.48 20.20 1.08
N TYR A 333 13.44 19.34 1.43
CA TYR A 333 14.17 19.48 2.70
C TYR A 333 15.17 20.65 2.65
N ALA A 334 15.76 20.91 1.48
CA ALA A 334 16.70 22.00 1.28
C ALA A 334 16.07 23.41 1.43
N ASP A 335 14.76 23.51 1.34
CA ASP A 335 14.02 24.77 1.55
C ASP A 335 13.98 25.19 3.03
N PHE A 336 14.22 24.26 3.98
CA PHE A 336 14.30 24.56 5.40
C PHE A 336 15.70 25.09 5.75
N LYS A 337 15.82 26.37 6.10
CA LYS A 337 17.10 27.02 6.38
C LYS A 337 17.08 27.72 7.72
N LYS A 338 18.16 27.59 8.47
CA LYS A 338 18.38 28.32 9.73
C LYS A 338 18.18 29.81 9.54
N GLY A 339 17.48 30.45 10.47
CA GLY A 339 17.19 31.89 10.47
C GLY A 339 16.01 32.28 9.58
N THR A 340 15.47 31.40 8.74
CA THR A 340 14.27 31.70 7.95
C THR A 340 13.01 31.48 8.78
N GLN A 341 11.92 32.16 8.40
CA GLN A 341 10.63 31.98 9.04
C GLN A 341 9.98 30.67 8.61
N ALA A 342 9.29 30.03 9.54
CA ALA A 342 8.47 28.85 9.27
C ALA A 342 7.12 28.95 9.97
N LEU A 343 6.22 28.07 9.56
CA LEU A 343 4.91 27.87 10.18
C LEU A 343 4.78 26.41 10.59
N LEU A 344 4.11 26.20 11.72
CA LEU A 344 3.84 24.89 12.29
C LEU A 344 2.33 24.75 12.54
N ALA A 345 1.68 23.80 11.91
CA ALA A 345 0.27 23.47 12.12
C ALA A 345 0.11 22.15 12.85
N ALA A 346 -0.90 22.06 13.71
CA ALA A 346 -1.14 20.87 14.53
C ALA A 346 -1.49 19.62 13.72
N SER A 347 -2.08 19.76 12.53
CA SER A 347 -2.44 18.65 11.65
C SER A 347 -2.79 19.13 10.25
N GLU A 348 -2.93 18.22 9.29
CA GLU A 348 -3.45 18.53 7.96
C GLU A 348 -4.90 19.01 8.00
N ASN A 349 -5.70 18.50 8.94
CA ASN A 349 -7.06 18.98 9.12
C ASN A 349 -7.11 20.46 9.46
N THR A 350 -6.18 20.95 10.29
CA THR A 350 -6.03 22.38 10.57
C THR A 350 -5.84 23.17 9.28
N LEU A 351 -5.02 22.67 8.35
CA LEU A 351 -4.77 23.33 7.07
C LEU A 351 -6.00 23.30 6.15
N LYS A 352 -6.74 22.21 6.13
CA LYS A 352 -7.97 22.08 5.35
C LYS A 352 -9.05 23.05 5.82
N HIS A 353 -9.21 23.21 7.12
CA HIS A 353 -10.10 24.18 7.72
C HIS A 353 -9.67 25.62 7.38
N TRP A 354 -8.39 25.90 7.46
CA TRP A 354 -7.85 27.21 7.12
C TRP A 354 -8.12 27.56 5.65
N ALA A 355 -7.80 26.65 4.74
CA ALA A 355 -8.08 26.84 3.31
C ALA A 355 -9.56 27.02 3.00
N GLY A 356 -10.46 26.43 3.81
CA GLY A 356 -11.90 26.62 3.74
C GLY A 356 -12.41 27.98 4.27
N GLY A 357 -11.52 28.85 4.76
CA GLY A 357 -11.89 30.18 5.24
C GLY A 357 -12.51 30.22 6.63
N THR A 358 -12.33 29.18 7.43
CA THR A 358 -12.84 29.15 8.81
C THR A 358 -11.93 29.99 9.73
N ALA A 359 -12.41 31.13 10.18
CA ALA A 359 -11.64 32.12 10.91
C ALA A 359 -10.93 31.59 12.19
N GLY A 360 -11.46 30.54 12.82
CA GLY A 360 -10.88 29.94 14.03
C GLY A 360 -9.60 29.12 13.80
N THR A 361 -9.31 28.68 12.58
CA THR A 361 -8.20 27.77 12.29
C THR A 361 -6.87 28.47 12.03
N VAL A 362 -6.89 29.74 11.62
CA VAL A 362 -5.68 30.57 11.49
C VAL A 362 -4.91 30.68 12.81
N GLN A 363 -5.60 30.63 13.92
CA GLN A 363 -5.01 30.69 15.27
C GLN A 363 -4.32 29.38 15.69
N MET A 364 -4.46 28.30 14.93
CA MET A 364 -3.87 27.00 15.26
C MET A 364 -2.51 26.76 14.58
N ALA A 365 -2.02 27.67 13.76
CA ALA A 365 -0.70 27.62 13.16
C ALA A 365 0.24 28.55 13.91
N SER A 366 1.34 28.01 14.40
CA SER A 366 2.42 28.77 15.05
C SER A 366 3.37 29.34 14.00
N ARG A 367 4.00 30.47 14.32
CA ARG A 367 4.99 31.13 13.44
C ARG A 367 6.27 31.42 14.22
N GLY A 368 7.37 31.42 13.51
CA GLY A 368 8.64 31.87 14.06
C GLY A 368 9.85 31.40 13.27
N PRO A 369 11.04 31.78 13.73
CA PRO A 369 12.26 31.44 13.01
C PRO A 369 12.68 29.99 13.24
N ILE A 370 13.26 29.39 12.23
CA ILE A 370 14.00 28.13 12.33
C ILE A 370 15.32 28.45 13.05
N LEU A 371 15.48 27.93 14.25
CA LEU A 371 16.67 28.10 15.08
C LEU A 371 17.83 27.25 14.59
N ASP A 372 17.53 26.04 14.16
CA ASP A 372 18.53 25.11 13.65
C ASP A 372 17.91 24.05 12.73
N VAL A 373 18.75 23.51 11.82
CA VAL A 373 18.44 22.38 10.94
C VAL A 373 19.59 21.39 11.06
N MET A 374 19.30 20.20 11.57
CA MET A 374 20.31 19.19 11.89
C MET A 374 20.06 17.92 11.09
N LYS A 375 21.11 17.34 10.53
CA LYS A 375 21.08 15.98 10.04
C LYS A 375 21.47 15.06 11.20
N VAL A 376 20.48 14.41 11.79
CA VAL A 376 20.66 13.58 13.01
C VAL A 376 20.96 12.12 12.71
N ASP A 377 20.71 11.71 11.47
CA ASP A 377 20.98 10.35 11.03
C ASP A 377 21.45 10.36 9.56
N SER A 378 22.53 9.63 9.27
CA SER A 378 23.06 9.45 7.92
C SER A 378 22.33 8.35 7.15
N GLU A 379 21.81 7.35 7.87
CA GLU A 379 21.05 6.21 7.33
C GLU A 379 19.72 6.11 8.08
N PRO A 380 18.80 7.06 7.85
CA PRO A 380 17.57 7.11 8.62
C PRO A 380 16.68 5.89 8.34
N PRO A 381 15.93 5.41 9.35
CA PRO A 381 14.97 4.34 9.16
C PRO A 381 13.89 4.75 8.14
N LEU A 382 13.30 3.76 7.50
CA LEU A 382 12.26 3.98 6.51
C LEU A 382 11.12 4.86 7.10
N GLY A 383 10.74 5.91 6.38
CA GLY A 383 9.77 6.90 6.83
C GLY A 383 10.37 8.14 7.50
N SER A 384 11.66 8.11 7.88
CA SER A 384 12.38 9.28 8.38
C SER A 384 13.23 9.94 7.30
N SER A 385 13.34 11.26 7.33
CA SER A 385 14.31 11.98 6.49
C SER A 385 15.71 12.05 7.11
N GLY A 386 15.85 11.73 8.40
CA GLY A 386 17.07 12.00 9.17
C GLY A 386 17.31 13.48 9.45
N ILE A 387 16.34 14.35 9.10
CA ILE A 387 16.48 15.81 9.29
C ILE A 387 15.57 16.25 10.42
N GLN A 388 16.18 16.95 11.37
CA GLN A 388 15.51 17.54 12.52
C GLN A 388 15.56 19.07 12.42
N ILE A 389 14.43 19.71 12.70
CA ILE A 389 14.29 21.16 12.72
C ILE A 389 13.96 21.61 14.12
N ARG A 390 14.69 22.59 14.60
CA ARG A 390 14.39 23.31 15.83
C ARG A 390 13.77 24.66 15.49
N PHE A 391 12.59 24.91 16.00
CA PHE A 391 11.73 26.02 15.59
C PHE A 391 11.24 26.79 16.83
N GLU A 392 11.28 28.13 16.80
CA GLU A 392 10.68 28.95 17.83
C GLU A 392 9.21 29.24 17.49
N ALA A 393 8.29 28.64 18.23
CA ALA A 393 6.86 28.80 18.04
C ALA A 393 6.32 29.98 18.86
N ASP A 394 5.58 30.89 18.23
CA ASP A 394 4.93 32.03 18.90
C ASP A 394 3.68 31.63 19.69
N LEU A 395 3.09 30.50 19.36
CA LEU A 395 1.89 29.95 20.00
C LEU A 395 1.97 28.43 20.04
N ILE A 396 1.69 27.83 21.17
CA ILE A 396 1.55 26.38 21.30
C ILE A 396 0.09 26.01 21.50
N THR A 397 -0.42 25.22 20.56
CA THR A 397 -1.74 24.62 20.63
C THR A 397 -1.67 23.19 21.18
N GLU A 398 -2.79 22.64 21.61
CA GLU A 398 -2.87 21.31 22.17
C GLU A 398 -2.35 20.19 21.24
N GLY A 399 -2.46 20.37 19.91
CA GLY A 399 -1.96 19.41 18.92
C GLY A 399 -0.43 19.38 18.79
N ILE A 400 0.29 20.41 19.29
CA ILE A 400 1.76 20.50 19.21
C ILE A 400 2.36 19.97 20.50
N ARG A 401 2.56 18.68 20.57
CA ARG A 401 3.15 17.98 21.72
C ARG A 401 3.93 16.74 21.28
N PRO A 402 4.88 16.25 22.09
CA PRO A 402 5.71 15.10 21.72
C PRO A 402 4.92 13.91 21.20
N ALA A 403 5.50 13.23 20.23
CA ALA A 403 4.93 12.08 19.52
C ALA A 403 3.63 12.38 18.71
N ARG A 404 3.30 13.66 18.47
CA ARG A 404 2.21 14.03 17.55
C ARG A 404 2.74 14.37 16.18
N VAL A 405 1.93 14.07 15.18
CA VAL A 405 2.19 14.49 13.80
C VAL A 405 1.78 15.93 13.62
N VAL A 406 2.65 16.69 13.00
CA VAL A 406 2.44 18.11 12.69
C VAL A 406 2.77 18.36 11.22
N ARG A 407 2.40 19.55 10.75
CA ARG A 407 2.74 20.03 9.41
C ARG A 407 3.62 21.26 9.52
N VAL A 408 4.75 21.27 8.81
CA VAL A 408 5.74 22.34 8.86
C VAL A 408 5.94 22.92 7.47
N ARG A 409 6.01 24.24 7.38
CA ARG A 409 6.24 24.96 6.14
C ARG A 409 7.30 26.03 6.30
N PRO A 410 8.36 26.09 5.46
CA PRO A 410 9.21 27.26 5.37
C PRO A 410 8.42 28.39 4.69
N ALA A 411 8.70 29.64 5.06
CA ALA A 411 7.95 30.80 4.56
C ALA A 411 8.04 31.00 3.04
N VAL A 412 9.06 30.41 2.41
CA VAL A 412 9.23 30.47 0.94
C VAL A 412 8.20 29.66 0.16
N TRP A 413 7.52 28.70 0.81
CA TRP A 413 6.45 27.97 0.16
C TRP A 413 5.18 28.81 0.07
N PRO A 414 4.33 28.56 -0.94
CA PRO A 414 3.06 29.26 -1.08
C PRO A 414 2.14 28.96 0.11
N ASP A 415 1.11 29.77 0.26
CA ASP A 415 0.02 29.48 1.18
C ASP A 415 -0.68 28.17 0.83
N VAL A 416 -1.37 27.58 1.83
CA VAL A 416 -2.10 26.34 1.62
C VAL A 416 -3.11 26.49 0.49
N HIS A 417 -3.04 25.58 -0.46
CA HIS A 417 -3.95 25.52 -1.59
C HIS A 417 -4.58 24.13 -1.67
N VAL A 418 -5.64 23.96 -0.90
CA VAL A 418 -6.40 22.70 -0.81
C VAL A 418 -7.62 22.81 -1.71
N PRO A 419 -7.88 21.84 -2.60
CA PRO A 419 -9.11 21.81 -3.39
C PRO A 419 -10.35 21.84 -2.50
N ARG A 420 -11.41 22.51 -2.97
CA ARG A 420 -12.63 22.72 -2.19
C ARG A 420 -13.30 21.40 -1.77
N GLU A 421 -13.17 20.39 -2.59
CA GLU A 421 -13.71 19.04 -2.37
C GLU A 421 -13.08 18.34 -1.17
N GLU A 422 -11.90 18.79 -0.78
CA GLU A 422 -11.15 18.23 0.34
C GLU A 422 -11.32 19.02 1.64
N TYR A 423 -12.12 20.09 1.64
CA TYR A 423 -12.39 20.83 2.86
C TYR A 423 -13.18 19.94 3.84
N LEU A 424 -12.72 19.91 5.07
CA LEU A 424 -13.44 19.23 6.12
C LEU A 424 -14.56 20.14 6.64
N LYS A 425 -15.74 19.58 6.80
CA LYS A 425 -16.90 20.30 7.31
C LYS A 425 -16.98 20.30 8.84
N ASP A 426 -16.33 19.37 9.46
CA ASP A 426 -16.29 19.16 10.89
C ASP A 426 -14.86 18.95 11.40
N SER A 427 -14.67 19.22 12.65
CA SER A 427 -13.38 19.20 13.35
C SER A 427 -12.92 17.80 13.76
N SER A 428 -13.28 16.77 13.00
CA SER A 428 -12.77 15.44 13.30
C SER A 428 -11.24 15.45 13.33
N ALA A 429 -10.66 14.73 14.28
CA ALA A 429 -9.21 14.64 14.44
C ALA A 429 -8.54 14.21 13.13
N GLY A 430 -7.37 14.77 12.84
CA GLY A 430 -6.58 14.44 11.67
C GLY A 430 -6.26 12.96 11.62
N HIS A 431 -6.39 12.38 10.45
CA HIS A 431 -6.03 10.98 10.25
C HIS A 431 -4.52 10.73 10.39
N GLU A 432 -3.69 11.76 10.27
CA GLU A 432 -2.26 11.68 10.56
C GLU A 432 -1.98 11.38 12.02
N ASP A 433 -2.90 11.77 12.90
CA ASP A 433 -2.83 11.47 14.30
C ASP A 433 -3.37 10.08 14.64
N ARG A 434 -4.08 9.46 13.72
CA ARG A 434 -4.53 8.09 13.88
C ARG A 434 -3.35 7.16 13.81
N PHE A 435 -2.86 6.81 14.95
CA PHE A 435 -2.05 5.63 15.05
C PHE A 435 -3.00 4.44 15.03
N PRO A 436 -2.82 3.48 14.13
CA PRO A 436 -3.67 2.31 14.07
C PRO A 436 -3.33 1.35 15.22
N THR A 437 -3.52 1.80 16.44
CA THR A 437 -3.35 1.02 17.67
C THR A 437 -4.56 1.19 18.55
N PRO A 438 -4.95 0.19 19.35
CA PRO A 438 -6.07 0.24 20.27
C PRO A 438 -6.03 1.41 21.24
N ASP A 439 -4.84 1.96 21.52
CA ASP A 439 -4.64 3.04 22.47
C ASP A 439 -5.30 4.37 22.04
N ILE A 440 -5.62 4.50 20.75
CA ILE A 440 -6.26 5.71 20.21
C ILE A 440 -7.78 5.68 20.42
N PHE A 441 -8.37 4.49 20.50
CA PHE A 441 -9.80 4.29 20.55
C PHE A 441 -10.42 4.14 21.95
N PRO A 442 -9.72 3.66 23.00
CA PRO A 442 -10.33 3.44 24.33
C PRO A 442 -10.83 4.70 25.00
N GLN A 443 -10.48 5.87 24.49
CA GLN A 443 -10.90 7.14 25.10
C GLN A 443 -12.37 7.51 24.82
N TYR A 444 -13.02 6.81 23.90
CA TYR A 444 -14.42 7.05 23.53
C TYR A 444 -15.43 6.12 24.22
N GLY A 445 -14.97 5.21 25.06
CA GLY A 445 -15.79 4.19 25.72
C GLY A 445 -15.71 4.17 27.24
N ARG A 446 -15.23 5.23 27.88
CA ARG A 446 -15.21 5.36 29.37
C ARG A 446 -15.90 6.60 29.81
#